data_630f5b9a20f8c56ba1412de22e1709af
#
_entry.id   630f5b9a20f8c56ba1412de22e1709af
#
_cell.length_a   1.000
_cell.length_b   1.000
_cell.length_c   1.000
_cell.angle_alpha   90.00
_cell.angle_beta   90.00
_cell.angle_gamma   90.00
#
_symmetry.space_group_name_H-M   'P 1'
#
loop_
_entity.id
_entity.type
_entity.pdbx_description
1 polymer ?
#
loop_
_entity_poly.entity_id
_entity_poly.type
_entity_poly.pdbx_seq_one_letter_code
_entity_poly.pdbx_strand_id
1 'polypeptide(L)'
;MAEADLDILIRSIARKNNKALMDAAKKQRGKYLAMAAKATSKTTKDRYRLIARHSVLYAAAAARRIQVSADNAADSYRRSMKNAIEQPRSNKKSAKKQD
;
A
#
# COMPACT_ATOMS: atom_id res chain seq x y z
N MET A 1 -21.63 -4.23 -10.55
CA MET A 1 -20.30 -3.69 -10.90
C MET A 1 -19.67 -4.55 -11.98
N ALA A 2 -19.18 -3.92 -13.03
CA ALA A 2 -18.44 -4.65 -14.06
C ALA A 2 -17.12 -5.17 -13.48
N GLU A 3 -16.73 -6.39 -13.85
CA GLU A 3 -15.50 -7.00 -13.37
C GLU A 3 -14.26 -6.19 -13.77
N ALA A 4 -14.32 -5.46 -14.89
CA ALA A 4 -13.23 -4.59 -15.35
C ALA A 4 -12.93 -3.44 -14.38
N ASP A 5 -13.84 -3.11 -13.47
CA ASP A 5 -13.66 -2.04 -12.50
C ASP A 5 -12.87 -2.48 -11.27
N LEU A 6 -12.57 -3.77 -11.16
CA LEU A 6 -11.86 -4.30 -9.99
C LEU A 6 -10.43 -3.75 -9.90
N ASP A 7 -9.77 -3.51 -11.03
CA ASP A 7 -8.44 -2.90 -11.04
C ASP A 7 -8.47 -1.49 -10.44
N ILE A 8 -9.50 -0.71 -10.75
CA ILE A 8 -9.70 0.61 -10.19
C ILE A 8 -9.94 0.53 -8.69
N LEU A 9 -10.76 -0.43 -8.27
CA LEU A 9 -11.07 -0.66 -6.86
C LEU A 9 -9.82 -1.03 -6.07
N ILE A 10 -8.99 -1.93 -6.59
CA ILE A 10 -7.73 -2.35 -5.96
C ILE A 10 -6.83 -1.14 -5.71
N ARG A 11 -6.65 -0.28 -6.71
CA ARG A 11 -5.84 0.92 -6.58
C ARG A 11 -6.43 1.93 -5.59
N SER A 12 -7.75 2.08 -5.61
CA SER A 12 -8.45 2.97 -4.71
C SER A 12 -8.29 2.56 -3.25
N ILE A 13 -8.45 1.26 -2.96
CA ILE A 13 -8.26 0.71 -1.61
C ILE A 13 -6.84 0.96 -1.12
N ALA A 14 -5.84 0.72 -1.99
CA ALA A 14 -4.44 0.94 -1.64
C ALA A 14 -4.18 2.40 -1.30
N ARG A 15 -4.71 3.34 -2.08
CA ARG A 15 -4.55 4.77 -1.80
C ARG A 15 -5.17 5.17 -0.46
N LYS A 16 -6.35 4.67 -0.16
CA LYS A 16 -7.03 4.94 1.12
C LYS A 16 -6.23 4.38 2.29
N ASN A 17 -5.75 3.16 2.16
CA ASN A 17 -4.93 2.52 3.19
C ASN A 17 -3.62 3.28 3.40
N ASN A 18 -2.98 3.72 2.32
CA ASN A 18 -1.73 4.47 2.39
C ASN A 18 -1.94 5.83 3.04
N LYS A 19 -3.05 6.51 2.74
CA LYS A 19 -3.38 7.77 3.38
C LYS A 19 -3.54 7.58 4.89
N ALA A 20 -4.30 6.56 5.30
CA ALA A 20 -4.50 6.26 6.72
C ALA A 20 -3.18 5.94 7.41
N LEU A 21 -2.31 5.17 6.76
CA LEU A 21 -0.99 4.81 7.27
C LEU A 21 -0.11 6.06 7.47
N MET A 22 -0.08 6.94 6.47
CA MET A 22 0.71 8.17 6.56
C MET A 22 0.16 9.13 7.60
N ASP A 23 -1.16 9.25 7.73
CA ASP A 23 -1.78 10.08 8.74
C ASP A 23 -1.45 9.58 10.15
N ALA A 24 -1.50 8.26 10.36
CA ALA A 24 -1.13 7.64 11.63
C ALA A 24 0.35 7.89 11.95
N ALA A 25 1.23 7.77 10.95
CA ALA A 25 2.66 8.01 11.14
C ALA A 25 2.95 9.47 11.49
N LYS A 26 2.24 10.42 10.90
CA LYS A 26 2.38 11.84 11.21
C LYS A 26 1.92 12.16 12.63
N LYS A 27 0.84 11.53 13.09
CA LYS A 27 0.41 11.62 14.48
C LYS A 27 1.46 11.09 15.43
N GLN A 28 2.02 9.94 15.12
CA GLN A 28 3.08 9.32 15.90
C GLN A 28 4.30 10.24 15.98
N ARG A 29 4.70 10.83 14.84
CA ARG A 29 5.79 11.79 14.79
C ARG A 29 5.53 12.97 15.73
N GLY A 30 4.34 13.56 15.66
CA GLY A 30 3.96 14.67 16.52
C GLY A 30 4.03 14.33 18.00
N LYS A 31 3.56 13.12 18.35
CA LYS A 31 3.63 12.62 19.73
C LYS A 31 5.07 12.54 20.23
N TYR A 32 5.97 11.94 19.45
CA TYR A 32 7.37 11.80 19.86
C TYR A 32 8.12 13.13 19.85
N LEU A 33 7.79 14.04 18.93
CA LEU A 33 8.35 15.40 18.97
C LEU A 33 7.94 16.17 20.23
N ALA A 34 6.68 16.00 20.66
CA ALA A 34 6.22 16.60 21.92
C ALA A 34 6.96 15.99 23.12
N MET A 35 7.20 14.69 23.12
CA MET A 35 7.96 14.03 24.16
C MET A 35 9.42 14.51 24.17
N ALA A 36 10.01 14.73 23.00
CA ALA A 36 11.37 15.29 22.89
C ALA A 36 11.44 16.69 23.49
N ALA A 37 10.42 17.52 23.25
CA ALA A 37 10.37 18.89 23.79
C ALA A 37 10.32 18.90 25.32
N LYS A 38 9.70 17.88 25.93
CA LYS A 38 9.59 17.76 27.39
C LYS A 38 10.78 17.07 28.05
N ALA A 39 11.60 16.37 27.27
CA ALA A 39 12.72 15.62 27.81
C ALA A 39 13.80 16.59 28.34
N THR A 40 14.44 16.21 29.46
CA THR A 40 15.49 17.03 30.09
C THR A 40 16.89 16.66 29.61
N SER A 41 17.08 15.41 29.19
CA SER A 41 18.37 14.90 28.73
C SER A 41 18.48 15.05 27.19
N LYS A 42 19.66 15.50 26.75
CA LYS A 42 19.93 15.60 25.31
C LYS A 42 19.83 14.23 24.61
N THR A 43 20.35 13.19 25.25
CA THR A 43 20.31 11.84 24.72
C THR A 43 18.86 11.38 24.51
N THR A 44 17.98 11.65 25.47
CA THR A 44 16.56 11.29 25.38
C THR A 44 15.87 12.10 24.28
N LYS A 45 16.15 13.42 24.21
CA LYS A 45 15.60 14.25 23.13
C LYS A 45 15.99 13.74 21.76
N ASP A 46 17.26 13.43 21.57
CA ASP A 46 17.76 12.93 20.29
C ASP A 46 17.12 11.58 19.93
N ARG A 47 16.93 10.72 20.93
CA ARG A 47 16.27 9.42 20.74
C ARG A 47 14.83 9.59 20.29
N TYR A 48 14.06 10.46 20.91
CA TYR A 48 12.68 10.71 20.53
C TYR A 48 12.58 11.35 19.14
N ARG A 49 13.47 12.27 18.80
CA ARG A 49 13.53 12.87 17.47
C ARG A 49 13.82 11.81 16.40
N LEU A 50 14.72 10.88 16.70
CA LEU A 50 15.05 9.80 15.79
C LEU A 50 13.84 8.87 15.57
N ILE A 51 13.11 8.50 16.62
CA ILE A 51 11.92 7.68 16.53
C ILE A 51 10.86 8.41 15.68
N ALA A 52 10.65 9.70 15.93
CA ALA A 52 9.69 10.51 15.18
C ALA A 52 10.02 10.50 13.69
N ARG A 53 11.27 10.71 13.34
CA ARG A 53 11.75 10.75 11.96
C ARG A 53 11.57 9.39 11.29
N HIS A 54 11.97 8.30 11.97
CA HIS A 54 11.88 6.95 11.42
C HIS A 54 10.43 6.50 11.23
N SER A 55 9.51 6.92 12.10
CA SER A 55 8.10 6.57 11.97
C SER A 55 7.54 6.95 10.59
N VAL A 56 7.84 8.17 10.14
CA VAL A 56 7.37 8.66 8.84
C VAL A 56 8.13 7.97 7.70
N LEU A 57 9.44 7.77 7.85
CA LEU A 57 10.25 7.11 6.82
C LEU A 57 9.80 5.66 6.59
N TYR A 58 9.55 4.91 7.67
CA TYR A 58 9.07 3.53 7.56
C TYR A 58 7.67 3.47 6.97
N ALA A 59 6.80 4.39 7.37
CA ALA A 59 5.45 4.45 6.81
C ALA A 59 5.47 4.76 5.32
N ALA A 60 6.32 5.69 4.90
CA ALA A 60 6.46 6.05 3.48
C ALA A 60 6.96 4.86 2.66
N ALA A 61 7.94 4.12 3.17
CA ALA A 61 8.46 2.92 2.50
C ALA A 61 7.39 1.83 2.42
N ALA A 62 6.62 1.62 3.49
CA ALA A 62 5.54 0.64 3.51
C ALA A 62 4.42 1.03 2.54
N ALA A 63 4.04 2.32 2.52
CA ALA A 63 3.02 2.83 1.62
C ALA A 63 3.42 2.63 0.15
N ARG A 64 4.69 2.85 -0.15
CA ARG A 64 5.21 2.65 -1.50
C ARG A 64 5.11 1.18 -1.92
N ARG A 65 5.49 0.25 -1.04
CA ARG A 65 5.37 -1.18 -1.32
C ARG A 65 3.92 -1.60 -1.52
N ILE A 66 3.00 -1.09 -0.71
CA ILE A 66 1.57 -1.35 -0.86
C ILE A 66 1.08 -0.85 -2.22
N GLN A 67 1.48 0.35 -2.62
CA GLN A 67 1.07 0.93 -3.89
C GLN A 67 1.61 0.14 -5.08
N VAL A 68 2.88 -0.25 -5.04
CA VAL A 68 3.51 -1.07 -6.10
C VAL A 68 2.80 -2.42 -6.21
N SER A 69 2.55 -3.08 -5.07
CA SER A 69 1.83 -4.37 -5.06
C SER A 69 0.42 -4.24 -5.62
N ALA A 70 -0.28 -3.16 -5.25
CA ALA A 70 -1.64 -2.92 -5.75
C ALA A 70 -1.65 -2.65 -7.25
N ASP A 71 -0.71 -1.84 -7.72
CA ASP A 71 -0.58 -1.54 -9.15
C ASP A 71 -0.29 -2.82 -9.95
N ASN A 72 0.62 -3.65 -9.45
CA ASN A 72 0.94 -4.92 -10.10
C ASN A 72 -0.25 -5.88 -10.11
N ALA A 73 -0.97 -5.97 -9.00
CA ALA A 73 -2.17 -6.81 -8.90
C ALA A 73 -3.26 -6.32 -9.85
N ALA A 74 -3.48 -5.02 -9.90
CA ALA A 74 -4.48 -4.41 -10.77
C ALA A 74 -4.14 -4.64 -12.25
N ASP A 75 -2.88 -4.46 -12.62
CA ASP A 75 -2.42 -4.68 -13.99
C ASP A 75 -2.53 -6.16 -14.38
N SER A 76 -2.18 -7.06 -13.48
CA SER A 76 -2.29 -8.51 -13.71
C SER A 76 -3.75 -8.92 -13.93
N TYR A 77 -4.65 -8.43 -13.07
CA TYR A 77 -6.07 -8.68 -13.19
C TYR A 77 -6.61 -8.18 -14.53
N ARG A 78 -6.23 -6.95 -14.89
CA ARG A 78 -6.65 -6.31 -16.14
C ARG A 78 -6.21 -7.12 -17.35
N ARG A 79 -4.96 -7.59 -17.37
CA ARG A 79 -4.45 -8.44 -18.47
C ARG A 79 -5.18 -9.78 -18.53
N SER A 80 -5.45 -10.39 -17.38
CA SER A 80 -6.19 -11.66 -17.32
C SER A 80 -7.60 -11.50 -17.87
N MET A 81 -8.29 -10.42 -17.51
CA MET A 81 -9.63 -10.15 -18.01
C MET A 81 -9.63 -9.88 -19.51
N LYS A 82 -8.65 -9.12 -19.99
CA LYS A 82 -8.50 -8.86 -21.42
C LYS A 82 -8.29 -10.15 -22.20
N ASN A 83 -7.40 -11.01 -21.73
CA ASN A 83 -7.12 -12.29 -22.38
C ASN A 83 -8.35 -13.20 -22.38
N ALA A 84 -9.10 -13.24 -21.29
CA ALA A 84 -10.31 -14.05 -21.19
C ALA A 84 -11.37 -13.58 -22.17
N ILE A 85 -11.50 -12.28 -22.37
CA ILE A 85 -12.46 -11.71 -23.33
C ILE A 85 -12.03 -11.96 -24.77
N GLU A 86 -10.75 -11.79 -25.08
CA GLU A 86 -10.22 -11.93 -26.44
C GLU A 86 -10.07 -13.38 -26.88
N GLN A 87 -9.84 -14.32 -25.95
CA GLN A 87 -9.58 -15.72 -26.26
C GLN A 87 -10.40 -16.69 -25.39
N PRO A 88 -11.75 -16.54 -25.36
CA PRO A 88 -12.56 -17.39 -24.48
C PRO A 88 -12.50 -18.89 -24.85
N ARG A 89 -12.39 -19.22 -26.13
CA ARG A 89 -12.31 -20.63 -26.59
C ARG A 89 -11.00 -21.27 -26.16
N SER A 90 -9.89 -20.55 -26.25
CA SER A 90 -8.58 -21.06 -25.82
C SER A 90 -8.58 -21.35 -24.33
N ASN A 91 -9.18 -20.48 -23.53
CA ASN A 91 -9.31 -20.68 -22.09
C ASN A 91 -10.14 -21.90 -21.75
N LYS A 92 -11.26 -22.13 -22.47
CA LYS A 92 -12.09 -23.30 -22.27
C LYS A 92 -11.36 -24.60 -22.63
N LYS A 93 -10.60 -24.61 -23.72
CA LYS A 93 -9.80 -25.79 -24.12
C LYS A 93 -8.72 -26.09 -23.07
N SER A 94 -8.06 -25.10 -22.54
CA SER A 94 -7.05 -25.26 -21.49
C SER A 94 -7.65 -25.86 -20.22
N ALA A 95 -8.84 -25.42 -19.84
CA ALA A 95 -9.55 -25.95 -18.67
C ALA A 95 -9.92 -27.42 -18.89
N LYS A 96 -10.39 -27.80 -20.07
CA LYS A 96 -10.72 -29.20 -20.40
C LYS A 96 -9.49 -30.10 -20.37
N LYS A 97 -8.35 -29.62 -20.83
CA LYS A 97 -7.10 -30.41 -20.83
C LYS A 97 -6.56 -30.67 -19.44
N GLN A 98 -6.89 -29.85 -18.48
CA GLN A 98 -6.46 -30.02 -17.10
C GLN A 98 -7.30 -31.02 -16.33
N ASP A 99 -8.50 -31.34 -16.83
CA ASP A 99 -9.36 -32.33 -16.26
C ASP A 99 -8.90 -33.76 -16.68
#